data_0ab403772d0aeebb18ef6e6615c9fc17
#
_entry.id   0ab403772d0aeebb18ef6e6615c9fc17
#
_cell.length_a   1.000
_cell.length_b   1.000
_cell.length_c   1.000
_cell.angle_alpha   90.00
_cell.angle_beta   90.00
_cell.angle_gamma   90.00
#
_symmetry.space_group_name_H-M   'P 1'
#
loop_
_entity.id
_entity.type
_entity.pdbx_description
1 polymer ?
#
loop_
_entity_poly.entity_id
_entity_poly.type
_entity_poly.pdbx_seq_one_letter_code
_entity_poly.pdbx_strand_id
1 'polypeptide(L)'
;MNFDIVSFIPRAVMQGIPLLYGSTGEILTEKSGNLNLGIPGIMYVGGICGVIGAFFYEQAVPADQMSGFLAILIPMLCSLLGSLLMGLLYCFLTVTLRANQNVTGLTMTTFGVGIGNFFGGSLIKLTGNEVPSIALSATSGYFAKSLPFAKSLGWFGQIFLSYGFLAYLAIILALLSSYFLKHTRPGLHLRSVGESASTADAAGINVTRYKYLATCVGSMIAGLGGLYYVMDYASGVWSNNAFGDRGWLAIALVIFTIWRPNVSVLASILFGGLYILYLYIPTGSQMAVKELYKMLPYVVTVVVLVISSLRNNKEKQPPASLGLSYFREER
;
A
#
# COMPACT_ATOMS: atom_id res chain seq x y z
N MET A 1 -25.21 17.59 13.65
CA MET A 1 -24.57 16.28 13.90
C MET A 1 -23.38 16.51 14.82
N ASN A 2 -23.37 15.92 16.00
CA ASN A 2 -22.21 16.01 16.87
C ASN A 2 -21.07 15.17 16.27
N PHE A 3 -19.87 15.71 16.18
CA PHE A 3 -18.68 14.99 15.74
C PHE A 3 -18.38 13.88 16.76
N ASP A 4 -18.63 12.63 16.38
CA ASP A 4 -18.40 11.48 17.26
C ASP A 4 -16.99 10.92 17.02
N ILE A 5 -16.07 11.23 17.92
CA ILE A 5 -14.67 10.78 17.88
C ILE A 5 -14.57 9.25 17.93
N VAL A 6 -15.46 8.59 18.68
CA VAL A 6 -15.40 7.12 18.87
C VAL A 6 -15.70 6.40 17.55
N SER A 7 -16.57 6.95 16.70
CA SER A 7 -16.82 6.40 15.36
C SER A 7 -15.82 6.87 14.30
N PHE A 8 -15.25 8.08 14.48
CA PHE A 8 -14.30 8.65 13.53
C PHE A 8 -12.95 7.92 13.52
N ILE A 9 -12.35 7.66 14.70
CA ILE A 9 -11.02 7.06 14.80
C ILE A 9 -10.94 5.68 14.14
N PRO A 10 -11.85 4.72 14.39
CA PRO A 10 -11.80 3.43 13.71
C PRO A 10 -11.89 3.54 12.18
N ARG A 11 -12.74 4.42 11.66
CA ARG A 11 -12.84 4.63 10.22
C ARG A 11 -11.59 5.29 9.63
N ALA A 12 -10.96 6.23 10.36
CA ALA A 12 -9.68 6.81 9.98
C ALA A 12 -8.56 5.76 9.90
N VAL A 13 -8.51 4.85 10.90
CA VAL A 13 -7.57 3.72 10.88
C VAL A 13 -7.83 2.83 9.68
N MET A 14 -9.07 2.35 9.48
CA MET A 14 -9.41 1.46 8.35
C MET A 14 -9.05 2.09 7.00
N GLN A 15 -9.26 3.40 6.83
CA GLN A 15 -8.87 4.13 5.62
C GLN A 15 -7.36 4.31 5.51
N GLY A 16 -6.65 4.41 6.63
CA GLY A 16 -5.20 4.58 6.68
C GLY A 16 -4.39 3.31 6.40
N ILE A 17 -4.91 2.13 6.71
CA ILE A 17 -4.18 0.86 6.55
C ILE A 17 -3.69 0.59 5.11
N PRO A 18 -4.49 0.75 4.05
CA PRO A 18 -3.99 0.60 2.68
C PRO A 18 -2.82 1.55 2.38
N LEU A 19 -2.90 2.78 2.91
CA LEU A 19 -1.84 3.78 2.76
C LEU A 19 -0.57 3.35 3.49
N LEU A 20 -0.71 2.74 4.67
CA LEU A 20 0.41 2.21 5.45
C LEU A 20 1.14 1.09 4.72
N TYR A 21 0.42 0.15 4.12
CA TYR A 21 1.00 -0.91 3.30
C TYR A 21 1.74 -0.33 2.10
N GLY A 22 1.09 0.53 1.33
CA GLY A 22 1.67 1.16 0.15
C GLY A 22 2.92 1.97 0.48
N SER A 23 2.85 2.85 1.49
CA SER A 23 4.00 3.67 1.91
C SER A 23 5.14 2.85 2.51
N THR A 24 4.86 1.79 3.28
CA THR A 24 5.90 0.92 3.83
C THR A 24 6.65 0.18 2.72
N GLY A 25 5.92 -0.35 1.73
CA GLY A 25 6.49 -1.00 0.57
C GLY A 25 7.33 -0.04 -0.27
N GLU A 26 6.81 1.16 -0.52
CA GLU A 26 7.53 2.17 -1.29
C GLU A 26 8.77 2.71 -0.58
N ILE A 27 8.72 2.93 0.74
CA ILE A 27 9.91 3.32 1.51
C ILE A 27 11.04 2.31 1.36
N LEU A 28 10.75 1.00 1.37
CA LEU A 28 11.78 -0.01 1.15
C LEU A 28 12.37 0.07 -0.26
N THR A 29 11.53 0.27 -1.26
CA THR A 29 11.93 0.43 -2.66
C THR A 29 12.79 1.67 -2.85
N GLU A 30 12.32 2.84 -2.40
CA GLU A 30 13.03 4.11 -2.57
C GLU A 30 14.32 4.20 -1.75
N LYS A 31 14.39 3.55 -0.57
CA LYS A 31 15.64 3.42 0.20
C LYS A 31 16.73 2.62 -0.53
N SER A 32 16.42 1.91 -1.61
CA SER A 32 17.40 1.29 -2.52
C SER A 32 17.82 2.22 -3.69
N GLY A 33 17.25 3.42 -3.79
CA GLY A 33 17.46 4.36 -4.89
C GLY A 33 16.54 4.13 -6.10
N ASN A 34 15.56 3.23 -6.01
CA ASN A 34 14.55 3.03 -7.06
C ASN A 34 13.30 3.88 -6.76
N LEU A 35 12.97 4.82 -7.62
CA LEU A 35 11.76 5.65 -7.54
C LEU A 35 10.59 4.96 -8.23
N ASN A 36 9.65 4.41 -7.48
CA ASN A 36 8.58 3.60 -8.05
C ASN A 36 7.20 4.27 -7.97
N LEU A 37 6.87 5.09 -8.95
CA LEU A 37 5.53 5.67 -9.10
C LEU A 37 4.47 4.63 -9.55
N GLY A 38 4.84 3.35 -9.66
CA GLY A 38 3.96 2.25 -10.02
C GLY A 38 3.15 1.65 -8.85
N ILE A 39 3.35 2.16 -7.63
CA ILE A 39 2.68 1.67 -6.43
C ILE A 39 1.15 1.59 -6.58
N PRO A 40 0.44 2.59 -7.14
CA PRO A 40 -1.01 2.48 -7.32
C PRO A 40 -1.41 1.26 -8.16
N GLY A 41 -0.68 0.99 -9.25
CA GLY A 41 -0.91 -0.18 -10.10
C GLY A 41 -0.56 -1.50 -9.40
N ILE A 42 0.54 -1.54 -8.64
CA ILE A 42 0.97 -2.71 -7.87
C ILE A 42 -0.07 -3.07 -6.80
N MET A 43 -0.56 -2.09 -6.05
CA MET A 43 -1.62 -2.28 -5.06
C MET A 43 -2.91 -2.78 -5.72
N TYR A 44 -3.27 -2.23 -6.86
CA TYR A 44 -4.45 -2.63 -7.61
C TYR A 44 -4.37 -4.08 -8.10
N VAL A 45 -3.21 -4.48 -8.65
CA VAL A 45 -2.94 -5.88 -9.06
C VAL A 45 -2.92 -6.82 -7.85
N GLY A 46 -2.31 -6.42 -6.75
CA GLY A 46 -2.36 -7.20 -5.50
C GLY A 46 -3.79 -7.45 -5.03
N GLY A 47 -4.65 -6.43 -5.11
CA GLY A 47 -6.08 -6.54 -4.77
C GLY A 47 -6.81 -7.52 -5.68
N ILE A 48 -6.73 -7.35 -7.02
CA ILE A 48 -7.45 -8.22 -7.95
C ILE A 48 -6.93 -9.65 -7.95
N CYS A 49 -5.62 -9.89 -7.80
CA CYS A 49 -5.09 -11.24 -7.68
C CYS A 49 -5.61 -11.95 -6.43
N GLY A 50 -5.74 -11.23 -5.31
CA GLY A 50 -6.40 -11.75 -4.11
C GLY A 50 -7.88 -12.07 -4.34
N VAL A 51 -8.61 -11.21 -5.04
CA VAL A 51 -10.00 -11.45 -5.44
C VAL A 51 -10.11 -12.70 -6.32
N ILE A 52 -9.23 -12.88 -7.31
CA ILE A 52 -9.20 -14.07 -8.16
C ILE A 52 -9.04 -15.33 -7.30
N GLY A 53 -8.07 -15.35 -6.39
CA GLY A 53 -7.85 -16.49 -5.50
C GLY A 53 -9.06 -16.81 -4.61
N ALA A 54 -9.66 -15.77 -4.01
CA ALA A 54 -10.86 -15.94 -3.18
C ALA A 54 -12.07 -16.40 -3.99
N PHE A 55 -12.28 -15.84 -5.18
CA PHE A 55 -13.39 -16.17 -6.06
C PHE A 55 -13.39 -17.65 -6.46
N PHE A 56 -12.26 -18.16 -6.94
CA PHE A 56 -12.18 -19.58 -7.31
C PHE A 56 -12.28 -20.51 -6.10
N TYR A 57 -11.79 -20.09 -4.93
CA TYR A 57 -11.95 -20.85 -3.72
C TYR A 57 -13.43 -20.92 -3.26
N GLU A 58 -14.17 -19.80 -3.28
CA GLU A 58 -15.59 -19.77 -2.95
C GLU A 58 -16.44 -20.57 -3.95
N GLN A 59 -16.03 -20.65 -5.21
CA GLN A 59 -16.72 -21.51 -6.21
C GLN A 59 -16.40 -22.99 -6.04
N ALA A 60 -15.20 -23.33 -5.60
CA ALA A 60 -14.78 -24.72 -5.46
C ALA A 60 -15.30 -25.39 -4.17
N VAL A 61 -15.56 -24.62 -3.12
CA VAL A 61 -15.92 -25.14 -1.79
C VAL A 61 -17.17 -24.43 -1.28
N PRO A 62 -18.24 -25.19 -0.90
CA PRO A 62 -19.43 -24.61 -0.28
C PRO A 62 -19.10 -23.84 1.00
N ALA A 63 -19.85 -22.79 1.31
CA ALA A 63 -19.57 -21.88 2.42
C ALA A 63 -19.52 -22.56 3.79
N ASP A 64 -20.29 -23.62 3.99
CA ASP A 64 -20.35 -24.43 5.22
C ASP A 64 -19.13 -25.35 5.39
N GLN A 65 -18.40 -25.67 4.32
CA GLN A 65 -17.21 -26.53 4.33
C GLN A 65 -15.90 -25.74 4.18
N MET A 66 -15.96 -24.43 4.11
CA MET A 66 -14.78 -23.59 3.92
C MET A 66 -13.83 -23.63 5.14
N SER A 67 -12.58 -23.97 4.88
CA SER A 67 -11.51 -23.83 5.88
C SER A 67 -11.10 -22.37 6.03
N GLY A 68 -11.25 -21.79 7.22
CA GLY A 68 -10.83 -20.42 7.48
C GLY A 68 -9.35 -20.15 7.20
N PHE A 69 -8.49 -21.15 7.38
CA PHE A 69 -7.06 -21.04 7.05
C PHE A 69 -6.85 -20.91 5.54
N LEU A 70 -7.48 -21.75 4.73
CA LEU A 70 -7.35 -21.67 3.26
C LEU A 70 -8.03 -20.44 2.69
N ALA A 71 -9.16 -20.02 3.26
CA ALA A 71 -9.86 -18.80 2.88
C ALA A 71 -9.00 -17.53 3.06
N ILE A 72 -8.06 -17.54 4.00
CA ILE A 72 -7.09 -16.47 4.20
C ILE A 72 -5.83 -16.68 3.34
N LEU A 73 -5.29 -17.90 3.34
CA LEU A 73 -3.99 -18.20 2.74
C LEU A 73 -4.01 -18.02 1.21
N ILE A 74 -5.06 -18.53 0.54
CA ILE A 74 -5.12 -18.50 -0.93
C ILE A 74 -5.16 -17.06 -1.46
N PRO A 75 -6.06 -16.16 -1.00
CA PRO A 75 -6.05 -14.77 -1.45
C PRO A 75 -4.74 -14.04 -1.12
N MET A 76 -4.15 -14.30 0.04
CA MET A 76 -2.85 -13.69 0.41
C MET A 76 -1.73 -14.13 -0.53
N LEU A 77 -1.60 -15.42 -0.81
CA LEU A 77 -0.57 -15.93 -1.73
C LEU A 77 -0.78 -15.39 -3.15
N CYS A 78 -2.02 -15.37 -3.65
CA CYS A 78 -2.32 -14.80 -4.96
C CYS A 78 -1.96 -13.30 -5.03
N SER A 79 -2.30 -12.54 -4.00
CA SER A 79 -1.96 -11.12 -3.89
C SER A 79 -0.44 -10.89 -3.88
N LEU A 80 0.29 -11.65 -3.06
CA LEU A 80 1.76 -11.59 -2.98
C LEU A 80 2.42 -11.95 -4.30
N LEU A 81 1.95 -13.00 -4.97
CA LEU A 81 2.49 -13.42 -6.28
C LEU A 81 2.21 -12.38 -7.37
N GLY A 82 0.99 -11.85 -7.45
CA GLY A 82 0.63 -10.84 -8.44
C GLY A 82 1.45 -9.56 -8.28
N SER A 83 1.58 -9.08 -7.05
CA SER A 83 2.38 -7.88 -6.76
C SER A 83 3.89 -8.12 -6.90
N LEU A 84 4.39 -9.33 -6.60
CA LEU A 84 5.77 -9.74 -6.87
C LEU A 84 6.07 -9.69 -8.38
N LEU A 85 5.20 -10.22 -9.22
CA LEU A 85 5.37 -10.18 -10.68
C LEU A 85 5.43 -8.75 -11.20
N MET A 86 4.58 -7.85 -10.68
CA MET A 86 4.64 -6.44 -11.01
C MET A 86 5.96 -5.79 -10.57
N GLY A 87 6.44 -6.12 -9.36
CA GLY A 87 7.74 -5.65 -8.87
C GLY A 87 8.92 -6.17 -9.69
N LEU A 88 8.89 -7.44 -10.10
CA LEU A 88 9.89 -8.04 -10.99
C LEU A 88 9.91 -7.36 -12.36
N LEU A 89 8.73 -7.12 -12.95
CA LEU A 89 8.61 -6.41 -14.22
C LEU A 89 9.18 -4.98 -14.11
N TYR A 90 8.84 -4.26 -13.04
CA TYR A 90 9.39 -2.93 -12.78
C TYR A 90 10.93 -2.97 -12.65
N CYS A 91 11.48 -3.92 -11.88
CA CYS A 91 12.92 -4.08 -11.73
C CYS A 91 13.62 -4.45 -13.05
N PHE A 92 13.02 -5.32 -13.84
CA PHE A 92 13.57 -5.68 -15.15
C PHE A 92 13.70 -4.44 -16.05
N LEU A 93 12.68 -3.60 -16.10
CA LEU A 93 12.69 -2.38 -16.90
C LEU A 93 13.68 -1.33 -16.35
N THR A 94 13.69 -1.08 -15.03
CA THR A 94 14.43 0.05 -14.45
C THR A 94 15.85 -0.30 -14.00
N VAL A 95 16.10 -1.51 -13.54
CA VAL A 95 17.42 -1.94 -13.03
C VAL A 95 18.21 -2.66 -14.11
N THR A 96 17.57 -3.57 -14.87
CA THR A 96 18.25 -4.34 -15.92
C THR A 96 18.34 -3.56 -17.22
N LEU A 97 17.21 -3.07 -17.74
CA LEU A 97 17.17 -2.27 -18.98
C LEU A 97 17.49 -0.79 -18.75
N ARG A 98 17.59 -0.35 -17.49
CA ARG A 98 17.95 1.03 -17.11
C ARG A 98 17.01 2.08 -17.68
N ALA A 99 15.74 1.73 -17.91
CA ALA A 99 14.71 2.63 -18.38
C ALA A 99 14.44 3.75 -17.35
N ASN A 100 13.90 4.88 -17.82
CA ASN A 100 13.54 6.00 -16.96
C ASN A 100 12.52 5.57 -15.90
N GLN A 101 12.87 5.72 -14.62
CA GLN A 101 12.09 5.21 -13.50
C GLN A 101 10.73 5.91 -13.36
N ASN A 102 10.67 7.23 -13.63
CA ASN A 102 9.43 8.01 -13.57
C ASN A 102 8.43 7.51 -14.63
N VAL A 103 8.87 7.44 -15.88
CA VAL A 103 8.03 6.99 -16.99
C VAL A 103 7.58 5.55 -16.78
N THR A 104 8.51 4.66 -16.39
CA THR A 104 8.20 3.26 -16.12
C THR A 104 7.19 3.13 -14.99
N GLY A 105 7.34 3.89 -13.88
CA GLY A 105 6.42 3.87 -12.75
C GLY A 105 5.01 4.30 -13.16
N LEU A 106 4.87 5.42 -13.88
CA LEU A 106 3.57 5.88 -14.38
C LEU A 106 2.91 4.86 -15.33
N THR A 107 3.72 4.27 -16.22
CA THR A 107 3.25 3.21 -17.12
C THR A 107 2.77 1.98 -16.34
N MET A 108 3.52 1.57 -15.31
CA MET A 108 3.14 0.45 -14.44
C MET A 108 1.84 0.71 -13.66
N THR A 109 1.58 1.96 -13.27
CA THR A 109 0.31 2.35 -12.66
C THR A 109 -0.86 2.13 -13.62
N THR A 110 -0.76 2.67 -14.83
CA THR A 110 -1.80 2.53 -15.86
C THR A 110 -1.99 1.05 -16.27
N PHE A 111 -0.89 0.33 -16.46
CA PHE A 111 -0.89 -1.10 -16.78
C PHE A 111 -1.55 -1.94 -15.69
N GLY A 112 -1.20 -1.69 -14.41
CA GLY A 112 -1.77 -2.40 -13.29
C GLY A 112 -3.26 -2.16 -13.11
N VAL A 113 -3.72 -0.92 -13.27
CA VAL A 113 -5.16 -0.59 -13.27
C VAL A 113 -5.88 -1.26 -14.45
N GLY A 114 -5.26 -1.26 -15.64
CA GLY A 114 -5.78 -1.95 -16.82
C GLY A 114 -5.95 -3.45 -16.60
N ILE A 115 -4.92 -4.13 -16.07
CA ILE A 115 -4.98 -5.56 -15.69
C ILE A 115 -6.12 -5.81 -14.69
N GLY A 116 -6.19 -5.01 -13.62
CA GLY A 116 -7.19 -5.21 -12.58
C GLY A 116 -8.61 -5.02 -13.10
N ASN A 117 -8.86 -4.02 -13.94
CA ASN A 117 -10.16 -3.80 -14.56
C ASN A 117 -10.51 -4.90 -15.59
N PHE A 118 -9.53 -5.41 -16.35
CA PHE A 118 -9.73 -6.51 -17.28
C PHE A 118 -10.15 -7.79 -16.57
N PHE A 119 -9.39 -8.22 -15.56
CA PHE A 119 -9.74 -9.42 -14.80
C PHE A 119 -10.98 -9.22 -13.94
N GLY A 120 -11.16 -8.05 -13.31
CA GLY A 120 -12.37 -7.70 -12.59
C GLY A 120 -13.61 -7.76 -13.48
N GLY A 121 -13.56 -7.17 -14.66
CA GLY A 121 -14.64 -7.24 -15.65
C GLY A 121 -14.91 -8.65 -16.17
N SER A 122 -13.86 -9.46 -16.34
CA SER A 122 -13.98 -10.87 -16.77
C SER A 122 -14.65 -11.73 -15.69
N LEU A 123 -14.26 -11.57 -14.42
CA LEU A 123 -14.90 -12.26 -13.30
C LEU A 123 -16.37 -11.84 -13.12
N ILE A 124 -16.69 -10.56 -13.25
CA ILE A 124 -18.08 -10.05 -13.20
C ILE A 124 -18.94 -10.75 -14.26
N LYS A 125 -18.43 -10.93 -15.47
CA LYS A 125 -19.16 -11.68 -16.52
C LYS A 125 -19.38 -13.15 -16.15
N LEU A 126 -18.43 -13.78 -15.46
CA LEU A 126 -18.56 -15.17 -15.01
C LEU A 126 -19.63 -15.34 -13.92
N THR A 127 -19.86 -14.33 -13.09
CA THR A 127 -20.92 -14.38 -12.06
C THR A 127 -22.32 -14.27 -12.62
N GLY A 128 -22.48 -13.75 -13.85
CA GLY A 128 -23.79 -13.53 -14.48
C GLY A 128 -24.64 -12.46 -13.77
N ASN A 129 -24.07 -11.69 -12.85
CA ASN A 129 -24.78 -10.67 -12.10
C ASN A 129 -25.00 -9.42 -12.95
N GLU A 130 -26.18 -8.80 -12.82
CA GLU A 130 -26.51 -7.52 -13.47
C GLU A 130 -25.68 -6.35 -12.89
N VAL A 131 -25.26 -6.47 -11.64
CA VAL A 131 -24.45 -5.44 -10.95
C VAL A 131 -22.98 -5.63 -11.31
N PRO A 132 -22.25 -4.58 -11.76
CA PRO A 132 -20.84 -4.67 -12.14
C PRO A 132 -19.91 -4.75 -10.92
N SER A 133 -20.16 -5.72 -10.03
CA SER A 133 -19.37 -5.96 -8.84
C SER A 133 -19.31 -7.46 -8.51
N ILE A 134 -18.24 -7.84 -7.81
CA ILE A 134 -18.04 -9.20 -7.28
C ILE A 134 -18.14 -9.10 -5.77
N ALA A 135 -18.97 -9.93 -5.16
CA ALA A 135 -19.10 -10.02 -3.71
C ALA A 135 -18.51 -11.35 -3.21
N LEU A 136 -17.53 -11.27 -2.33
CA LEU A 136 -16.80 -12.37 -1.70
C LEU A 136 -17.06 -12.35 -0.19
N SER A 137 -18.34 -12.40 0.20
CA SER A 137 -18.76 -12.20 1.59
C SER A 137 -18.29 -13.30 2.52
N ALA A 138 -18.20 -14.54 2.05
CA ALA A 138 -17.76 -15.68 2.85
C ALA A 138 -16.26 -15.53 3.20
N THR A 139 -15.41 -15.30 2.23
CA THR A 139 -13.97 -15.10 2.43
C THR A 139 -13.68 -13.83 3.24
N SER A 140 -14.34 -12.71 2.92
CA SER A 140 -14.18 -11.43 3.63
C SER A 140 -14.49 -11.57 5.13
N GLY A 141 -15.48 -12.38 5.50
CA GLY A 141 -15.82 -12.64 6.90
C GLY A 141 -14.67 -13.22 7.73
N TYR A 142 -13.73 -13.94 7.11
CA TYR A 142 -12.53 -14.44 7.79
C TYR A 142 -11.46 -13.35 7.96
N PHE A 143 -11.36 -12.41 7.02
CA PHE A 143 -10.41 -11.29 7.08
C PHE A 143 -10.84 -10.21 8.07
N ALA A 144 -12.13 -9.85 8.06
CA ALA A 144 -12.68 -8.78 8.90
C ALA A 144 -12.97 -9.22 10.35
N LYS A 145 -12.59 -10.45 10.73
CA LYS A 145 -12.85 -10.98 12.08
C LYS A 145 -12.06 -10.20 13.12
N SER A 146 -12.78 -9.45 13.96
CA SER A 146 -12.19 -8.72 15.09
C SER A 146 -11.69 -9.66 16.18
N LEU A 147 -10.75 -9.18 17.00
CA LEU A 147 -10.26 -9.94 18.15
C LEU A 147 -11.40 -10.21 19.16
N PRO A 148 -11.48 -11.42 19.72
CA PRO A 148 -12.61 -11.83 20.57
C PRO A 148 -12.81 -10.94 21.81
N PHE A 149 -11.75 -10.29 22.29
CA PHE A 149 -11.77 -9.39 23.46
C PHE A 149 -12.19 -7.94 23.13
N ALA A 150 -12.35 -7.59 21.85
CA ALA A 150 -12.66 -6.21 21.46
C ALA A 150 -13.97 -5.69 22.06
N LYS A 151 -15.00 -6.55 22.14
CA LYS A 151 -16.32 -6.18 22.66
C LYS A 151 -16.36 -6.00 24.19
N SER A 152 -15.50 -6.67 24.94
CA SER A 152 -15.47 -6.61 26.41
C SER A 152 -14.78 -5.38 26.97
N LEU A 153 -13.93 -4.70 26.17
CA LEU A 153 -13.14 -3.54 26.58
C LEU A 153 -13.78 -2.17 26.26
N GLY A 154 -15.09 -2.14 25.92
CA GLY A 154 -15.83 -0.92 25.66
C GLY A 154 -15.22 -0.06 24.54
N TRP A 155 -15.09 1.26 24.76
CA TRP A 155 -14.56 2.20 23.77
C TRP A 155 -13.09 1.93 23.38
N PHE A 156 -12.28 1.45 24.33
CA PHE A 156 -10.89 1.10 24.05
C PHE A 156 -10.80 -0.07 23.07
N GLY A 157 -11.62 -1.11 23.28
CA GLY A 157 -11.70 -2.24 22.37
C GLY A 157 -12.17 -1.85 20.97
N GLN A 158 -13.12 -0.93 20.88
CA GLN A 158 -13.61 -0.42 19.59
C GLN A 158 -12.53 0.35 18.81
N ILE A 159 -11.71 1.15 19.51
CA ILE A 159 -10.66 1.97 18.87
C ILE A 159 -9.43 1.13 18.49
N PHE A 160 -9.02 0.16 19.31
CA PHE A 160 -7.74 -0.52 19.12
C PHE A 160 -7.83 -1.99 18.70
N LEU A 161 -8.93 -2.69 18.97
CA LEU A 161 -9.03 -4.15 18.83
C LEU A 161 -10.14 -4.62 17.88
N SER A 162 -10.83 -3.72 17.19
CA SER A 162 -11.97 -4.05 16.32
C SER A 162 -11.60 -4.30 14.85
N TYR A 163 -10.31 -4.36 14.53
CA TYR A 163 -9.84 -4.51 13.15
C TYR A 163 -9.54 -5.97 12.80
N GLY A 164 -9.55 -6.27 11.51
CA GLY A 164 -9.07 -7.53 10.97
C GLY A 164 -7.55 -7.69 11.16
N PHE A 165 -7.08 -8.94 11.08
CA PHE A 165 -5.66 -9.25 11.33
C PHE A 165 -4.70 -8.53 10.37
N LEU A 166 -5.12 -8.23 9.14
CA LEU A 166 -4.29 -7.49 8.17
C LEU A 166 -3.96 -6.06 8.65
N ALA A 167 -4.84 -5.43 9.44
CA ALA A 167 -4.55 -4.12 10.00
C ALA A 167 -3.36 -4.17 10.98
N TYR A 168 -3.32 -5.17 11.84
CA TYR A 168 -2.19 -5.37 12.76
C TYR A 168 -0.93 -5.80 12.02
N LEU A 169 -1.08 -6.66 11.00
CA LEU A 169 0.04 -7.07 10.14
C LEU A 169 0.70 -5.85 9.45
N ALA A 170 -0.08 -4.87 8.98
CA ALA A 170 0.45 -3.63 8.41
C ALA A 170 1.35 -2.88 9.40
N ILE A 171 0.89 -2.72 10.65
CA ILE A 171 1.66 -2.05 11.71
C ILE A 171 2.94 -2.84 12.02
N ILE A 172 2.83 -4.16 12.16
CA ILE A 172 3.99 -5.03 12.41
C ILE A 172 5.01 -4.91 11.27
N LEU A 173 4.57 -4.98 10.01
CA LEU A 173 5.46 -4.85 8.84
C LEU A 173 6.13 -3.47 8.78
N ALA A 174 5.43 -2.39 9.11
CA ALA A 174 6.01 -1.05 9.17
C ALA A 174 7.10 -0.94 10.26
N LEU A 175 6.84 -1.48 11.45
CA LEU A 175 7.82 -1.50 12.55
C LEU A 175 9.01 -2.41 12.23
N LEU A 176 8.78 -3.60 11.67
CA LEU A 176 9.85 -4.51 11.22
C LEU A 176 10.70 -3.88 10.12
N SER A 177 10.08 -3.20 9.14
CA SER A 177 10.79 -2.47 8.08
C SER A 177 11.65 -1.36 8.66
N SER A 178 11.15 -0.62 9.66
CA SER A 178 11.92 0.40 10.36
C SER A 178 13.09 -0.20 11.13
N TYR A 179 12.88 -1.31 11.84
CA TYR A 179 13.94 -2.04 12.54
C TYR A 179 14.99 -2.58 11.57
N PHE A 180 14.55 -3.22 10.47
CA PHE A 180 15.43 -3.73 9.41
C PHE A 180 16.35 -2.63 8.88
N LEU A 181 15.77 -1.49 8.47
CA LEU A 181 16.55 -0.38 7.89
C LEU A 181 17.55 0.24 8.89
N LYS A 182 17.24 0.24 10.19
CA LYS A 182 18.08 0.91 11.20
C LYS A 182 19.10 0.01 11.86
N HIS A 183 18.77 -1.25 12.11
CA HIS A 183 19.51 -2.11 13.03
C HIS A 183 20.13 -3.35 12.38
N THR A 184 19.94 -3.59 11.06
CA THR A 184 20.49 -4.76 10.40
C THR A 184 21.57 -4.41 9.38
N ARG A 185 22.56 -5.29 9.19
CA ARG A 185 23.60 -5.14 8.16
C ARG A 185 23.00 -5.05 6.75
N PRO A 186 22.04 -5.93 6.33
CA PRO A 186 21.40 -5.78 5.01
C PRO A 186 20.65 -4.47 4.86
N GLY A 187 19.98 -3.96 5.90
CA GLY A 187 19.33 -2.66 5.88
C GLY A 187 20.30 -1.49 5.72
N LEU A 188 21.50 -1.58 6.34
CA LEU A 188 22.56 -0.61 6.12
C LEU A 188 23.08 -0.64 4.68
N HIS A 189 23.33 -1.84 4.13
CA HIS A 189 23.74 -2.01 2.72
C HIS A 189 22.68 -1.43 1.78
N LEU A 190 21.40 -1.68 2.04
CA LEU A 190 20.30 -1.13 1.25
C LEU A 190 20.33 0.40 1.21
N ARG A 191 20.48 1.04 2.38
CA ARG A 191 20.60 2.50 2.47
C ARG A 191 21.84 3.03 1.76
N SER A 192 22.98 2.35 1.88
CA SER A 192 24.22 2.77 1.17
C SER A 192 24.06 2.70 -0.34
N VAL A 193 23.34 1.71 -0.87
CA VAL A 193 22.99 1.61 -2.30
C VAL A 193 22.12 2.79 -2.73
N GLY A 194 21.15 3.21 -1.90
CA GLY A 194 20.29 4.35 -2.19
C GLY A 194 20.99 5.71 -2.06
N GLU A 195 22.01 5.84 -1.20
CA GLU A 195 22.77 7.09 -1.08
C GLU A 195 23.83 7.22 -2.18
N SER A 196 24.59 6.16 -2.46
CA SER A 196 25.60 6.13 -3.53
C SER A 196 25.81 4.71 -4.03
N ALA A 197 25.20 4.39 -5.17
CA ALA A 197 25.31 3.08 -5.78
C ALA A 197 26.77 2.75 -6.19
N SER A 198 27.53 3.73 -6.68
CA SER A 198 28.92 3.57 -7.08
C SER A 198 29.85 3.28 -5.89
N THR A 199 29.66 4.01 -4.79
CA THR A 199 30.44 3.77 -3.55
C THR A 199 30.10 2.43 -2.92
N ALA A 200 28.80 2.03 -2.95
CA ALA A 200 28.35 0.73 -2.44
C ALA A 200 28.94 -0.43 -3.27
N ASP A 201 28.99 -0.32 -4.60
CA ASP A 201 29.59 -1.32 -5.47
C ASP A 201 31.14 -1.37 -5.27
N ALA A 202 31.81 -0.24 -5.08
CA ALA A 202 33.24 -0.20 -4.75
C ALA A 202 33.55 -0.91 -3.39
N ALA A 203 32.62 -0.88 -2.46
CA ALA A 203 32.70 -1.61 -1.18
C ALA A 203 32.29 -3.10 -1.30
N GLY A 204 32.04 -3.61 -2.51
CA GLY A 204 31.69 -5.02 -2.77
C GLY A 204 30.21 -5.35 -2.56
N ILE A 205 29.33 -4.36 -2.43
CA ILE A 205 27.89 -4.57 -2.26
C ILE A 205 27.25 -4.72 -3.65
N ASN A 206 26.52 -5.81 -3.87
CA ASN A 206 25.83 -6.05 -5.14
C ASN A 206 24.59 -5.16 -5.28
N VAL A 207 24.74 -4.01 -5.95
CA VAL A 207 23.70 -2.99 -6.16
C VAL A 207 22.44 -3.57 -6.79
N THR A 208 22.59 -4.34 -7.88
CA THR A 208 21.47 -4.95 -8.60
C THR A 208 20.63 -5.83 -7.70
N ARG A 209 21.30 -6.73 -6.93
CA ARG A 209 20.59 -7.64 -6.00
C ARG A 209 19.79 -6.88 -4.95
N TYR A 210 20.38 -5.83 -4.35
CA TYR A 210 19.67 -5.04 -3.34
C TYR A 210 18.49 -4.26 -3.91
N LYS A 211 18.63 -3.67 -5.10
CA LYS A 211 17.53 -2.99 -5.79
C LYS A 211 16.38 -3.96 -6.11
N TYR A 212 16.68 -5.15 -6.67
CA TYR A 212 15.67 -6.17 -6.94
C TYR A 212 14.94 -6.63 -5.67
N LEU A 213 15.70 -7.05 -4.65
CA LEU A 213 15.10 -7.55 -3.40
C LEU A 213 14.23 -6.50 -2.71
N ALA A 214 14.71 -5.26 -2.62
CA ALA A 214 13.95 -4.18 -1.99
C ALA A 214 12.65 -3.89 -2.72
N THR A 215 12.71 -3.79 -4.05
CA THR A 215 11.53 -3.49 -4.87
C THR A 215 10.54 -4.66 -4.87
N CYS A 216 11.01 -5.91 -4.98
CA CYS A 216 10.14 -7.09 -4.93
C CYS A 216 9.43 -7.21 -3.57
N VAL A 217 10.17 -7.11 -2.46
CA VAL A 217 9.58 -7.16 -1.12
C VAL A 217 8.66 -5.96 -0.90
N GLY A 218 9.07 -4.76 -1.31
CA GLY A 218 8.25 -3.56 -1.24
C GLY A 218 6.94 -3.70 -2.01
N SER A 219 6.99 -4.25 -3.24
CA SER A 219 5.80 -4.52 -4.05
C SER A 219 4.86 -5.54 -3.40
N MET A 220 5.40 -6.61 -2.81
CA MET A 220 4.60 -7.60 -2.08
C MET A 220 3.87 -6.97 -0.88
N ILE A 221 4.56 -6.13 -0.11
CA ILE A 221 3.94 -5.40 1.01
C ILE A 221 2.86 -4.45 0.50
N ALA A 222 3.14 -3.67 -0.54
CA ALA A 222 2.17 -2.76 -1.13
C ALA A 222 0.92 -3.49 -1.67
N GLY A 223 1.11 -4.67 -2.29
CA GLY A 223 0.01 -5.50 -2.80
C GLY A 223 -0.96 -5.96 -1.72
N LEU A 224 -0.46 -6.27 -0.51
CA LEU A 224 -1.33 -6.57 0.64
C LEU A 224 -2.25 -5.40 1.01
N GLY A 225 -1.84 -4.16 0.72
CA GLY A 225 -2.70 -2.98 0.89
C GLY A 225 -3.92 -3.00 -0.05
N GLY A 226 -3.74 -3.49 -1.28
CA GLY A 226 -4.85 -3.73 -2.22
C GLY A 226 -5.78 -4.86 -1.74
N LEU A 227 -5.20 -5.96 -1.25
CA LEU A 227 -5.96 -7.07 -0.68
C LEU A 227 -6.77 -6.63 0.55
N TYR A 228 -6.15 -5.88 1.48
CA TYR A 228 -6.82 -5.32 2.64
C TYR A 228 -8.00 -4.44 2.23
N TYR A 229 -7.81 -3.59 1.24
CA TYR A 229 -8.87 -2.73 0.75
C TYR A 229 -10.11 -3.53 0.32
N VAL A 230 -9.94 -4.60 -0.43
CA VAL A 230 -11.06 -5.39 -0.91
C VAL A 230 -11.67 -6.25 0.20
N MET A 231 -10.84 -6.99 0.94
CA MET A 231 -11.32 -8.00 1.87
C MET A 231 -11.84 -7.43 3.20
N ASP A 232 -11.20 -6.38 3.71
CA ASP A 232 -11.53 -5.79 5.02
C ASP A 232 -12.34 -4.50 4.84
N TYR A 233 -11.79 -3.49 4.14
CA TYR A 233 -12.41 -2.18 4.00
C TYR A 233 -13.71 -2.21 3.16
N ALA A 234 -13.68 -2.88 2.01
CA ALA A 234 -14.83 -3.01 1.11
C ALA A 234 -15.70 -4.25 1.38
N SER A 235 -15.45 -4.97 2.50
CA SER A 235 -16.21 -6.14 2.92
C SER A 235 -16.35 -7.21 1.82
N GLY A 236 -15.26 -7.47 1.09
CA GLY A 236 -15.21 -8.47 0.02
C GLY A 236 -15.80 -8.00 -1.32
N VAL A 237 -16.19 -6.74 -1.45
CA VAL A 237 -16.75 -6.23 -2.70
C VAL A 237 -15.66 -5.64 -3.59
N TRP A 238 -15.52 -6.22 -4.78
CA TRP A 238 -14.70 -5.65 -5.86
C TRP A 238 -15.59 -4.91 -6.85
N SER A 239 -15.20 -3.71 -7.19
CA SER A 239 -15.73 -2.97 -8.34
C SER A 239 -14.58 -2.24 -9.05
N ASN A 240 -14.70 -2.08 -10.36
CA ASN A 240 -13.67 -1.42 -11.16
C ASN A 240 -13.47 0.04 -10.69
N ASN A 241 -12.22 0.45 -10.58
CA ASN A 241 -11.78 1.78 -10.14
C ASN A 241 -12.17 2.17 -8.69
N ALA A 242 -12.75 1.27 -7.88
CA ALA A 242 -13.15 1.57 -6.50
C ALA A 242 -11.98 1.89 -5.56
N PHE A 243 -10.77 1.43 -5.88
CA PHE A 243 -9.56 1.72 -5.11
C PHE A 243 -9.21 3.22 -5.09
N GLY A 244 -9.59 3.95 -6.17
CA GLY A 244 -9.40 5.41 -6.29
C GLY A 244 -7.94 5.83 -6.14
N ASP A 245 -7.73 6.99 -5.51
CA ASP A 245 -6.41 7.64 -5.39
C ASP A 245 -5.54 7.12 -4.24
N ARG A 246 -5.92 6.04 -3.56
CA ARG A 246 -5.23 5.53 -2.35
C ARG A 246 -3.76 5.20 -2.60
N GLY A 247 -3.42 4.71 -3.78
CA GLY A 247 -2.03 4.45 -4.15
C GLY A 247 -1.20 5.74 -4.26
N TRP A 248 -1.77 6.81 -4.82
CA TRP A 248 -1.13 8.13 -4.87
C TRP A 248 -0.98 8.75 -3.49
N LEU A 249 -1.99 8.59 -2.64
CA LEU A 249 -1.92 8.99 -1.23
C LEU A 249 -0.82 8.23 -0.46
N ALA A 250 -0.59 6.97 -0.80
CA ALA A 250 0.51 6.20 -0.20
C ALA A 250 1.88 6.77 -0.59
N ILE A 251 2.08 7.19 -1.84
CA ILE A 251 3.31 7.88 -2.29
C ILE A 251 3.44 9.24 -1.57
N ALA A 252 2.38 10.03 -1.50
CA ALA A 252 2.39 11.29 -0.76
C ALA A 252 2.77 11.07 0.72
N LEU A 253 2.31 9.98 1.32
CA LEU A 253 2.64 9.60 2.69
C LEU A 253 4.12 9.27 2.87
N VAL A 254 4.81 8.66 1.89
CA VAL A 254 6.27 8.42 1.93
C VAL A 254 7.02 9.74 2.09
N ILE A 255 6.66 10.71 1.29
CA ILE A 255 7.26 12.06 1.32
C ILE A 255 6.97 12.74 2.65
N PHE A 256 5.71 12.71 3.11
CA PHE A 256 5.30 13.29 4.39
C PHE A 256 6.09 12.70 5.58
N THR A 257 6.32 11.39 5.58
CA THR A 257 7.00 10.68 6.68
C THR A 257 8.53 10.67 6.55
N ILE A 258 9.04 11.33 5.53
CA ILE A 258 10.48 11.48 5.30
C ILE A 258 11.17 10.09 5.27
N TRP A 259 10.61 9.17 4.48
CA TRP A 259 11.11 7.79 4.32
C TRP A 259 11.31 7.03 5.65
N ARG A 260 10.43 7.24 6.63
CA ARG A 260 10.50 6.59 7.95
C ARG A 260 9.26 5.70 8.18
N PRO A 261 9.35 4.35 8.05
CA PRO A 261 8.19 3.47 8.18
C PRO A 261 7.50 3.54 9.56
N ASN A 262 8.24 3.76 10.64
CA ASN A 262 7.64 3.91 11.97
C ASN A 262 6.76 5.17 12.10
N VAL A 263 7.12 6.26 11.42
CA VAL A 263 6.31 7.48 11.39
C VAL A 263 5.07 7.28 10.52
N SER A 264 5.17 6.45 9.47
CA SER A 264 4.05 6.14 8.57
C SER A 264 2.85 5.52 9.30
N VAL A 265 3.06 4.84 10.44
CA VAL A 265 1.96 4.25 11.23
C VAL A 265 0.99 5.34 11.72
N LEU A 266 1.49 6.39 12.36
CA LEU A 266 0.63 7.48 12.84
C LEU A 266 0.17 8.38 11.70
N ALA A 267 1.05 8.64 10.75
CA ALA A 267 0.76 9.50 9.61
C ALA A 267 -0.32 8.88 8.69
N SER A 268 -0.35 7.56 8.52
CA SER A 268 -1.41 6.89 7.74
C SER A 268 -2.80 7.06 8.36
N ILE A 269 -2.90 7.02 9.69
CA ILE A 269 -4.15 7.28 10.42
C ILE A 269 -4.57 8.75 10.23
N LEU A 270 -3.62 9.68 10.33
CA LEU A 270 -3.87 11.10 10.07
C LEU A 270 -4.40 11.31 8.63
N PHE A 271 -3.72 10.74 7.63
CA PHE A 271 -4.14 10.85 6.22
C PHE A 271 -5.49 10.18 5.97
N GLY A 272 -5.72 9.00 6.56
CA GLY A 272 -7.02 8.34 6.52
C GLY A 272 -8.13 9.21 7.11
N GLY A 273 -7.86 9.84 8.26
CA GLY A 273 -8.78 10.78 8.90
C GLY A 273 -9.07 12.02 8.04
N LEU A 274 -8.03 12.66 7.49
CA LEU A 274 -8.19 13.81 6.58
C LEU A 274 -8.99 13.43 5.34
N TYR A 275 -8.76 12.24 4.78
CA TYR A 275 -9.48 11.77 3.58
C TYR A 275 -10.98 11.57 3.83
N ILE A 276 -11.38 11.10 5.02
CA ILE A 276 -12.79 10.87 5.35
C ILE A 276 -13.46 12.06 6.07
N LEU A 277 -12.73 13.13 6.36
CA LEU A 277 -13.19 14.26 7.14
C LEU A 277 -14.48 14.87 6.57
N TYR A 278 -14.61 14.89 5.23
CA TYR A 278 -15.78 15.39 4.55
C TYR A 278 -17.10 14.67 4.91
N LEU A 279 -17.04 13.46 5.44
CA LEU A 279 -18.22 12.69 5.88
C LEU A 279 -18.78 13.19 7.22
N TYR A 280 -17.95 13.87 8.00
CA TYR A 280 -18.27 14.30 9.37
C TYR A 280 -18.53 15.81 9.48
N ILE A 281 -18.20 16.58 8.46
CA ILE A 281 -18.46 18.01 8.42
C ILE A 281 -19.74 18.26 7.63
N PRO A 282 -20.70 19.02 8.17
CA PRO A 282 -21.93 19.38 7.46
C PRO A 282 -21.60 20.37 6.33
N THR A 283 -21.23 19.85 5.18
CA THR A 283 -20.83 20.65 3.99
C THR A 283 -22.02 21.04 3.10
N GLY A 284 -23.24 20.85 3.58
CA GLY A 284 -24.39 20.93 2.68
C GLY A 284 -24.32 19.91 1.54
N SER A 285 -25.17 20.01 0.55
CA SER A 285 -25.18 19.09 -0.61
C SER A 285 -24.17 19.48 -1.72
N GLN A 286 -23.28 20.46 -1.50
CA GLN A 286 -22.36 20.95 -2.53
C GLN A 286 -21.20 19.95 -2.74
N MET A 287 -21.21 19.30 -3.90
CA MET A 287 -20.21 18.30 -4.30
C MET A 287 -18.80 18.89 -4.37
N ALA A 288 -18.68 20.16 -4.80
CA ALA A 288 -17.41 20.88 -4.88
C ALA A 288 -16.69 20.99 -3.52
N VAL A 289 -17.42 21.24 -2.44
CA VAL A 289 -16.84 21.34 -1.10
C VAL A 289 -16.31 20.00 -0.62
N LYS A 290 -16.97 18.88 -0.96
CA LYS A 290 -16.50 17.54 -0.62
C LYS A 290 -15.16 17.22 -1.32
N GLU A 291 -15.04 17.58 -2.59
CA GLU A 291 -13.78 17.38 -3.33
C GLU A 291 -12.63 18.23 -2.76
N LEU A 292 -12.92 19.45 -2.30
CA LEU A 292 -11.94 20.30 -1.62
C LEU A 292 -11.37 19.61 -0.35
N TYR A 293 -12.23 18.98 0.44
CA TYR A 293 -11.76 18.24 1.64
C TYR A 293 -10.90 17.02 1.29
N LYS A 294 -11.17 16.32 0.19
CA LYS A 294 -10.33 15.20 -0.29
C LYS A 294 -8.92 15.65 -0.70
N MET A 295 -8.73 16.92 -1.02
CA MET A 295 -7.40 17.49 -1.32
C MET A 295 -6.54 17.72 -0.07
N LEU A 296 -7.12 17.74 1.14
CA LEU A 296 -6.40 18.07 2.38
C LEU A 296 -5.12 17.24 2.61
N PRO A 297 -5.09 15.91 2.42
CA PRO A 297 -3.86 15.14 2.59
C PRO A 297 -2.73 15.62 1.67
N TYR A 298 -3.04 15.98 0.43
CA TYR A 298 -2.07 16.49 -0.54
C TYR A 298 -1.57 17.89 -0.15
N VAL A 299 -2.47 18.77 0.27
CA VAL A 299 -2.11 20.12 0.76
C VAL A 299 -1.16 20.01 1.95
N VAL A 300 -1.47 19.14 2.92
CA VAL A 300 -0.62 18.89 4.08
C VAL A 300 0.75 18.36 3.65
N THR A 301 0.81 17.47 2.66
CA THR A 301 2.08 16.96 2.11
C THR A 301 2.91 18.11 1.49
N VAL A 302 2.30 18.98 0.70
CA VAL A 302 2.99 20.16 0.11
C VAL A 302 3.54 21.08 1.19
N VAL A 303 2.75 21.37 2.24
CA VAL A 303 3.20 22.20 3.37
C VAL A 303 4.41 21.57 4.07
N VAL A 304 4.38 20.26 4.31
CA VAL A 304 5.52 19.54 4.94
C VAL A 304 6.75 19.55 4.05
N LEU A 305 6.58 19.39 2.73
CA LEU A 305 7.69 19.50 1.78
C LEU A 305 8.35 20.88 1.83
N VAL A 306 7.56 21.95 1.82
CA VAL A 306 8.06 23.33 1.90
C VAL A 306 8.84 23.54 3.22
N ILE A 307 8.27 23.14 4.35
CA ILE A 307 8.91 23.26 5.67
C ILE A 307 10.21 22.43 5.74
N SER A 308 10.19 21.20 5.19
CA SER A 308 11.36 20.32 5.17
C SER A 308 12.48 20.89 4.30
N SER A 309 12.13 21.45 3.14
CA SER A 309 13.07 22.09 2.23
C SER A 309 13.73 23.32 2.84
N LEU A 310 12.95 24.18 3.51
CA LEU A 310 13.49 25.37 4.18
C LEU A 310 14.46 25.05 5.32
N ARG A 311 14.28 23.90 6.00
CA ARG A 311 15.16 23.49 7.11
C ARG A 311 16.49 22.87 6.68
N ASN A 312 16.68 22.58 5.40
CA ASN A 312 17.89 22.07 4.73
C ASN A 312 18.68 20.99 5.54
N ASN A 313 17.95 20.07 6.17
CA ASN A 313 18.56 19.02 6.99
C ASN A 313 18.74 17.76 6.11
N LYS A 314 20.00 17.35 5.86
CA LYS A 314 20.35 16.18 5.03
C LYS A 314 19.68 14.87 5.47
N GLU A 315 19.44 14.67 6.75
CA GLU A 315 18.74 13.47 7.25
C GLU A 315 17.26 13.39 6.85
N LYS A 316 16.68 14.52 6.40
CA LYS A 316 15.28 14.66 6.00
C LYS A 316 15.08 14.76 4.50
N GLN A 317 16.11 14.44 3.73
CA GLN A 317 16.05 14.40 2.27
C GLN A 317 15.82 12.99 1.75
N PRO A 318 15.31 12.84 0.51
CA PRO A 318 15.26 11.54 -0.16
C PRO A 318 16.68 10.94 -0.29
N PRO A 319 16.80 9.63 -0.54
CA PRO A 319 18.10 9.04 -0.87
C PRO A 319 18.74 9.75 -2.05
N ALA A 320 20.05 10.04 -1.98
CA ALA A 320 20.72 10.90 -2.96
C ALA A 320 20.72 10.30 -4.40
N SER A 321 20.71 8.96 -4.54
CA SER A 321 20.63 8.27 -5.84
C SER A 321 19.19 7.94 -6.24
N LEU A 322 18.15 8.51 -5.58
CA LEU A 322 16.77 8.21 -5.90
C LEU A 322 16.42 8.62 -7.34
N GLY A 323 15.88 7.68 -8.11
CA GLY A 323 15.49 7.90 -9.50
C GLY A 323 16.65 7.85 -10.51
N LEU A 324 17.89 7.67 -10.05
CA LEU A 324 19.06 7.59 -10.92
C LEU A 324 19.34 6.13 -11.32
N SER A 325 19.56 5.93 -12.60
CA SER A 325 20.03 4.64 -13.13
C SER A 325 21.52 4.47 -12.80
N TYR A 326 21.91 3.26 -12.38
CA TYR A 326 23.30 2.96 -12.06
C TYR A 326 24.00 2.27 -13.24
N PHE A 327 25.13 2.83 -13.65
CA PHE A 327 26.02 2.30 -14.68
C PHE A 327 27.38 1.97 -14.07
N ARG A 328 27.75 0.69 -14.09
CA ARG A 328 29.01 0.22 -13.50
C ARG A 328 30.25 0.76 -14.24
N GLU A 329 30.06 1.08 -15.50
CA GLU A 329 31.12 1.54 -16.41
C GLU A 329 31.45 3.04 -16.27
N GLU A 330 30.61 3.79 -15.59
CA GLU A 330 30.75 5.25 -15.35
C GLU A 330 31.33 5.56 -13.97
N ARG A 331 32.23 4.72 -13.45
CA ARG A 331 32.90 4.93 -12.16
C ARG A 331 33.93 6.04 -12.21
#